data_b5ae67f14ddfcf0f67f0ecce86074473
#
_entry.id   b5ae67f14ddfcf0f67f0ecce86074473
#
_cell.length_a   1.000
_cell.length_b   1.000
_cell.length_c   1.000
_cell.angle_alpha   90.00
_cell.angle_beta   90.00
_cell.angle_gamma   90.00
#
_symmetry.space_group_name_H-M   'P 1'
#
loop_
_entity.id
_entity.type
_entity.pdbx_description
1 polymer ?
#
loop_
_entity_poly.entity_id
_entity_poly.type
_entity_poly.pdbx_seq_one_letter_code
_entity_poly.pdbx_strand_id
1 'polypeptide(L)'
;MNRRDFIAVSALSLTSMTFLNFPVLAGAKSRKDKNYSIVILGDTHFDTEPADVYHSHYNEKVEWLNRVQRAEFARNGEMWRERCPRLLKRCACLADENTQIALQVGDLIQGDCGNGDVHRKMLDDVMNAFKKEFGGLPFVTVEGNHDVRGTDAKKVYHEYMPKRMSEELGMNIEKTTFYFNIGPDAFLVLDFNHPDDAEIEKMLQETRGARHTFIITHGPVFPMDEQSCRWFFHGGANESETAARRHFRAEFAKRHAIVLCGHSHATTLTEWKGDGGIITQMEMSSVWAKPEAAEYKVITEDPKEYGSRRMGMKTMPDGSPIKDESALFEEYLPGITRYIHSYTPGSFKLNVGPKHITIDFYAGDSTFKTRTFELR
;
A
#
# COMPACT_ATOMS: atom_id res chain seq x y z
N MET A 1 -13.47 -44.49 -1.80
CA MET A 1 -13.68 -43.34 -2.70
C MET A 1 -12.69 -43.45 -3.85
N ASN A 2 -13.14 -43.62 -5.08
CA ASN A 2 -12.23 -43.80 -6.20
C ASN A 2 -11.94 -42.45 -6.88
N ARG A 3 -10.98 -42.43 -7.80
CA ARG A 3 -10.53 -41.22 -8.51
C ARG A 3 -11.65 -40.47 -9.25
N ARG A 4 -12.73 -41.16 -9.66
CA ARG A 4 -13.87 -40.54 -10.33
C ARG A 4 -14.76 -39.76 -9.40
N ASP A 5 -14.92 -40.21 -8.17
CA ASP A 5 -15.75 -39.52 -7.15
C ASP A 5 -15.07 -38.24 -6.69
N PHE A 6 -13.72 -38.21 -6.61
CA PHE A 6 -12.96 -37.01 -6.31
C PHE A 6 -13.07 -35.92 -7.39
N ILE A 7 -13.04 -36.33 -8.66
CA ILE A 7 -13.20 -35.42 -9.81
C ILE A 7 -14.62 -34.85 -9.86
N ALA A 8 -15.65 -35.66 -9.56
CA ALA A 8 -17.04 -35.20 -9.53
C ALA A 8 -17.30 -34.21 -8.40
N VAL A 9 -16.73 -34.40 -7.21
CA VAL A 9 -16.83 -33.47 -6.11
C VAL A 9 -16.07 -32.16 -6.40
N SER A 10 -14.90 -32.25 -7.03
CA SER A 10 -14.13 -31.09 -7.46
C SER A 10 -14.81 -30.30 -8.59
N ALA A 11 -15.50 -30.98 -9.52
CA ALA A 11 -16.25 -30.35 -10.60
C ALA A 11 -17.53 -29.64 -10.09
N LEU A 12 -18.20 -30.21 -9.07
CA LEU A 12 -19.37 -29.60 -8.46
C LEU A 12 -19.01 -28.37 -7.60
N SER A 13 -17.83 -28.35 -7.00
CA SER A 13 -17.33 -27.16 -6.27
C SER A 13 -16.90 -26.03 -7.21
N LEU A 14 -16.44 -26.34 -8.42
CA LEU A 14 -16.06 -25.36 -9.43
C LEU A 14 -17.26 -24.74 -10.16
N THR A 15 -18.37 -25.47 -10.29
CA THR A 15 -19.59 -24.93 -10.91
C THR A 15 -20.47 -24.12 -9.95
N SER A 16 -20.31 -24.26 -8.65
CA SER A 16 -20.98 -23.44 -7.65
C SER A 16 -20.24 -22.11 -7.34
N MET A 17 -19.00 -21.94 -7.80
CA MET A 17 -18.26 -20.66 -7.68
C MET A 17 -18.55 -19.67 -8.80
N THR A 18 -19.33 -20.05 -9.84
CA THR A 18 -19.53 -19.19 -11.01
C THR A 18 -20.67 -18.18 -10.90
N PHE A 19 -21.38 -18.08 -9.78
CA PHE A 19 -22.38 -17.02 -9.57
C PHE A 19 -22.48 -16.62 -8.09
N LEU A 20 -21.37 -16.36 -7.42
CA LEU A 20 -21.42 -15.36 -6.39
C LEU A 20 -21.33 -14.00 -7.11
N ASN A 21 -22.49 -13.49 -7.54
CA ASN A 21 -22.69 -12.06 -7.67
C ASN A 21 -22.33 -11.51 -6.30
N PHE A 22 -21.09 -11.06 -6.14
CA PHE A 22 -20.72 -10.19 -5.05
C PHE A 22 -21.40 -8.85 -5.33
N PRO A 23 -22.51 -8.51 -4.67
CA PRO A 23 -22.96 -7.15 -4.62
C PRO A 23 -22.09 -6.46 -3.56
N VAL A 24 -20.80 -6.50 -3.79
CA VAL A 24 -19.92 -5.60 -3.13
C VAL A 24 -20.18 -4.30 -3.82
N LEU A 25 -20.56 -3.28 -3.11
CA LEU A 25 -20.27 -1.92 -3.44
C LEU A 25 -21.39 -1.04 -3.94
N ALA A 26 -22.38 -1.51 -4.61
CA ALA A 26 -23.56 -0.69 -4.89
C ALA A 26 -24.77 -1.19 -4.08
N GLY A 27 -24.99 -0.64 -2.90
CA GLY A 27 -26.30 -0.65 -2.25
C GLY A 27 -26.70 -1.94 -1.51
N ALA A 28 -25.76 -2.78 -1.08
CA ALA A 28 -26.08 -3.88 -0.17
C ALA A 28 -26.50 -3.32 1.19
N LYS A 29 -27.77 -3.40 1.49
CA LYS A 29 -28.30 -3.10 2.83
C LYS A 29 -27.51 -3.89 3.85
N SER A 30 -26.72 -3.19 4.62
CA SER A 30 -25.72 -3.59 5.58
C SER A 30 -26.18 -4.74 6.46
N ARG A 31 -25.47 -5.83 6.45
CA ARG A 31 -25.30 -6.67 7.64
C ARG A 31 -24.25 -5.98 8.52
N LYS A 32 -24.69 -5.13 9.44
CA LYS A 32 -23.84 -4.27 10.29
C LYS A 32 -22.80 -5.00 11.15
N ASP A 33 -22.86 -6.32 11.24
CA ASP A 33 -22.13 -7.10 12.24
C ASP A 33 -21.23 -8.21 11.66
N LYS A 34 -20.94 -8.22 10.37
CA LYS A 34 -20.03 -9.23 9.82
C LYS A 34 -18.59 -8.80 9.94
N ASN A 35 -17.77 -9.70 10.49
CA ASN A 35 -16.33 -9.63 10.36
C ASN A 35 -15.92 -9.96 8.91
N TYR A 36 -14.86 -9.33 8.44
CA TYR A 36 -14.24 -9.63 7.16
C TYR A 36 -12.73 -9.43 7.24
N SER A 37 -12.02 -9.88 6.22
CA SER A 37 -10.59 -9.70 6.12
C SER A 37 -10.17 -9.13 4.77
N ILE A 38 -8.97 -8.58 4.74
CA ILE A 38 -8.28 -8.07 3.54
C ILE A 38 -6.85 -8.60 3.59
N VAL A 39 -6.38 -9.20 2.50
CA VAL A 39 -4.96 -9.54 2.35
C VAL A 39 -4.24 -8.31 1.81
N ILE A 40 -3.12 -7.92 2.44
CA ILE A 40 -2.40 -6.70 2.09
C ILE A 40 -0.94 -7.01 1.77
N LEU A 41 -0.45 -6.38 0.70
CA LEU A 41 0.95 -6.34 0.32
C LEU A 41 1.44 -4.90 0.39
N GLY A 42 2.67 -4.74 0.87
CA GLY A 42 3.41 -3.48 0.72
C GLY A 42 3.94 -3.31 -0.70
N ASP A 43 4.94 -2.48 -0.81
CA ASP A 43 5.62 -2.15 -2.07
C ASP A 43 6.09 -3.42 -2.78
N THR A 44 5.61 -3.63 -3.98
CA THR A 44 5.90 -4.84 -4.75
C THR A 44 7.00 -4.63 -5.77
N HIS A 45 7.18 -3.41 -6.28
CA HIS A 45 8.17 -3.08 -7.30
C HIS A 45 8.26 -4.16 -8.38
N PHE A 46 7.09 -4.57 -8.90
CA PHE A 46 7.02 -5.62 -9.89
C PHE A 46 7.84 -5.28 -11.12
N ASP A 47 8.64 -6.24 -11.54
CA ASP A 47 9.57 -6.07 -12.64
C ASP A 47 9.94 -7.44 -13.23
N THR A 48 9.53 -7.68 -14.44
CA THR A 48 9.89 -8.89 -15.19
C THR A 48 10.58 -8.58 -16.51
N GLU A 49 10.71 -7.29 -16.85
CA GLU A 49 11.34 -6.87 -18.09
C GLU A 49 12.88 -7.04 -18.02
N PRO A 50 13.55 -7.25 -19.16
CA PRO A 50 15.00 -7.22 -19.22
C PRO A 50 15.56 -5.85 -18.82
N ALA A 51 16.68 -5.83 -18.12
CA ALA A 51 17.31 -4.61 -17.60
C ALA A 51 17.65 -3.56 -18.67
N ASP A 52 17.87 -3.99 -19.92
CA ASP A 52 18.13 -3.11 -21.06
C ASP A 52 16.90 -2.39 -21.61
N VAL A 53 15.69 -2.83 -21.24
CA VAL A 53 14.43 -2.15 -21.56
C VAL A 53 14.25 -0.90 -20.68
N TYR A 54 14.88 -0.89 -19.51
CA TYR A 54 14.85 0.25 -18.60
C TYR A 54 15.84 1.32 -19.00
N HIS A 55 15.46 2.16 -19.91
CA HIS A 55 16.19 3.40 -20.18
C HIS A 55 15.71 4.45 -19.20
N SER A 56 16.22 4.40 -17.99
CA SER A 56 16.04 5.47 -17.04
C SER A 56 16.71 6.74 -17.56
N HIS A 57 15.91 7.67 -18.02
CA HIS A 57 16.32 9.06 -18.23
C HIS A 57 16.17 9.87 -16.95
N TYR A 58 16.28 9.20 -15.82
CA TYR A 58 15.98 9.75 -14.53
C TYR A 58 16.72 11.07 -14.27
N ASN A 59 17.96 11.14 -14.66
CA ASN A 59 18.69 12.39 -14.75
C ASN A 59 19.89 12.25 -15.69
N GLU A 60 19.78 12.73 -16.92
CA GLU A 60 20.87 12.69 -17.89
C GLU A 60 22.17 13.40 -17.40
N LYS A 61 22.02 14.29 -16.40
CA LYS A 61 23.13 15.04 -15.81
C LYS A 61 23.83 14.31 -14.67
N VAL A 62 23.28 13.19 -14.18
CA VAL A 62 23.80 12.47 -12.99
C VAL A 62 23.99 10.99 -13.31
N GLU A 63 25.07 10.68 -14.03
CA GLU A 63 25.37 9.32 -14.51
C GLU A 63 25.46 8.28 -13.37
N TRP A 64 25.97 8.65 -12.20
CA TRP A 64 26.02 7.72 -11.09
C TRP A 64 24.61 7.34 -10.58
N LEU A 65 23.64 8.24 -10.58
CA LEU A 65 22.26 7.96 -10.21
C LEU A 65 21.61 7.00 -11.22
N ASN A 66 21.81 7.25 -12.51
CA ASN A 66 21.37 6.34 -13.56
C ASN A 66 21.97 4.95 -13.40
N ARG A 67 23.26 4.86 -13.01
CA ARG A 67 23.92 3.57 -12.76
C ARG A 67 23.34 2.85 -11.56
N VAL A 68 23.01 3.55 -10.47
CA VAL A 68 22.37 2.98 -9.28
C VAL A 68 20.99 2.45 -9.64
N GLN A 69 20.20 3.22 -10.37
CA GLN A 69 18.87 2.83 -10.83
C GLN A 69 18.93 1.58 -11.71
N ARG A 70 19.81 1.53 -12.70
CA ARG A 70 19.98 0.34 -13.55
C ARG A 70 20.35 -0.91 -12.74
N ALA A 71 21.17 -0.76 -11.71
CA ALA A 71 21.54 -1.88 -10.84
C ALA A 71 20.34 -2.34 -9.96
N GLU A 72 19.50 -1.41 -9.51
CA GLU A 72 18.26 -1.75 -8.81
C GLU A 72 17.29 -2.52 -9.70
N PHE A 73 17.07 -2.07 -10.91
CA PHE A 73 16.18 -2.74 -11.87
C PHE A 73 16.64 -4.15 -12.18
N ALA A 74 17.91 -4.32 -12.47
CA ALA A 74 18.48 -5.65 -12.72
C ALA A 74 18.24 -6.60 -11.54
N ARG A 75 18.44 -6.11 -10.32
CA ARG A 75 18.20 -6.88 -9.08
C ARG A 75 16.71 -7.18 -8.88
N ASN A 76 15.84 -6.20 -9.07
CA ASN A 76 14.40 -6.39 -8.90
C ASN A 76 13.84 -7.38 -9.93
N GLY A 77 14.26 -7.26 -11.19
CA GLY A 77 13.87 -8.18 -12.24
C GLY A 77 14.31 -9.62 -11.96
N GLU A 78 15.52 -9.83 -11.43
CA GLU A 78 15.97 -11.14 -10.96
C GLU A 78 15.09 -11.67 -9.82
N MET A 79 14.83 -10.84 -8.82
CA MET A 79 13.99 -11.19 -7.67
C MET A 79 12.58 -11.61 -8.10
N TRP A 80 11.95 -10.86 -9.01
CA TRP A 80 10.60 -11.17 -9.49
C TRP A 80 10.56 -12.43 -10.37
N ARG A 81 11.57 -12.68 -11.18
CA ARG A 81 11.63 -13.92 -11.98
C ARG A 81 11.84 -15.17 -11.12
N GLU A 82 12.65 -15.08 -10.07
CA GLU A 82 13.09 -16.25 -9.32
C GLU A 82 12.32 -16.48 -8.01
N ARG A 83 11.96 -15.43 -7.28
CA ARG A 83 11.51 -15.52 -5.90
C ARG A 83 10.11 -14.96 -5.66
N CYS A 84 9.82 -13.79 -6.16
CA CYS A 84 8.56 -13.11 -5.87
C CYS A 84 7.30 -13.81 -6.36
N PRO A 85 7.27 -14.61 -7.44
CA PRO A 85 6.10 -15.42 -7.78
C PRO A 85 5.65 -16.34 -6.64
N ARG A 86 6.59 -16.88 -5.86
CA ARG A 86 6.27 -17.69 -4.68
C ARG A 86 5.62 -16.86 -3.58
N LEU A 87 6.10 -15.64 -3.37
CA LEU A 87 5.53 -14.72 -2.39
C LEU A 87 4.11 -14.32 -2.74
N LEU A 88 3.87 -13.97 -4.00
CA LEU A 88 2.53 -13.59 -4.45
C LEU A 88 1.54 -14.73 -4.25
N LYS A 89 1.92 -15.94 -4.65
CA LYS A 89 1.16 -17.16 -4.38
C LYS A 89 0.94 -17.38 -2.89
N ARG A 90 1.96 -17.13 -2.09
CA ARG A 90 1.91 -17.28 -0.66
C ARG A 90 0.96 -16.27 -0.02
N CYS A 91 1.00 -15.01 -0.43
CA CYS A 91 0.04 -14.00 0.02
C CYS A 91 -1.39 -14.41 -0.33
N ALA A 92 -1.62 -14.91 -1.53
CA ALA A 92 -2.94 -15.41 -1.93
C ALA A 92 -3.47 -16.52 -1.02
N CYS A 93 -2.59 -17.38 -0.48
CA CYS A 93 -2.97 -18.41 0.49
C CYS A 93 -3.42 -17.86 1.87
N LEU A 94 -3.21 -16.57 2.17
CA LEU A 94 -3.76 -15.94 3.37
C LEU A 94 -5.24 -15.60 3.26
N ALA A 95 -5.77 -15.58 2.03
CA ALA A 95 -7.19 -15.36 1.80
C ALA A 95 -8.03 -16.55 2.31
N ASP A 96 -9.18 -16.25 2.88
CA ASP A 96 -10.20 -17.20 3.31
C ASP A 96 -11.58 -16.76 2.85
N GLU A 97 -12.65 -17.47 3.27
CA GLU A 97 -14.02 -17.18 2.91
C GLU A 97 -14.53 -15.80 3.37
N ASN A 98 -13.85 -15.16 4.32
CA ASN A 98 -14.18 -13.82 4.82
C ASN A 98 -13.38 -12.73 4.10
N THR A 99 -12.40 -13.09 3.29
CA THR A 99 -11.56 -12.12 2.57
C THR A 99 -12.34 -11.47 1.44
N GLN A 100 -12.39 -10.14 1.44
CA GLN A 100 -13.20 -9.36 0.51
C GLN A 100 -12.39 -8.85 -0.69
N ILE A 101 -11.15 -8.44 -0.46
CA ILE A 101 -10.24 -7.91 -1.47
C ILE A 101 -8.79 -8.29 -1.15
N ALA A 102 -7.95 -8.23 -2.16
CA ALA A 102 -6.51 -8.08 -2.01
C ALA A 102 -6.15 -6.60 -2.22
N LEU A 103 -5.36 -6.03 -1.31
CA LEU A 103 -4.94 -4.64 -1.32
C LEU A 103 -3.42 -4.56 -1.49
N GLN A 104 -2.95 -3.62 -2.30
CA GLN A 104 -1.54 -3.28 -2.43
C GLN A 104 -1.39 -1.76 -2.22
N VAL A 105 -0.42 -1.35 -1.40
CA VAL A 105 -0.35 0.04 -0.91
C VAL A 105 0.62 0.93 -1.70
N GLY A 106 0.71 0.75 -3.02
CA GLY A 106 1.50 1.58 -3.92
C GLY A 106 2.92 1.06 -4.19
N ASP A 107 3.61 1.69 -5.14
CA ASP A 107 4.82 1.14 -5.75
C ASP A 107 4.56 -0.29 -6.24
N LEU A 108 3.48 -0.42 -7.01
CA LEU A 108 3.04 -1.68 -7.59
C LEU A 108 4.08 -2.23 -8.56
N ILE A 109 4.62 -1.36 -9.40
CA ILE A 109 5.67 -1.66 -10.37
C ILE A 109 6.97 -0.93 -10.03
N GLN A 110 8.08 -1.39 -10.62
CA GLN A 110 9.36 -0.69 -10.50
C GLN A 110 9.36 0.67 -11.20
N GLY A 111 8.61 0.80 -12.29
CA GLY A 111 8.56 2.03 -13.08
C GLY A 111 9.86 2.34 -13.81
N ASP A 112 10.13 3.64 -14.01
CA ASP A 112 11.31 4.18 -14.72
C ASP A 112 11.50 3.63 -16.14
N CYS A 113 10.41 3.25 -16.80
CA CYS A 113 10.45 2.74 -18.16
C CYS A 113 10.81 3.85 -19.16
N GLY A 114 11.57 3.50 -20.19
CA GLY A 114 12.04 4.43 -21.21
C GLY A 114 10.95 4.98 -22.12
N ASN A 115 9.77 4.36 -22.13
CA ASN A 115 8.60 4.83 -22.88
C ASN A 115 7.29 4.32 -22.26
N GLY A 116 6.18 4.95 -22.65
CA GLY A 116 4.85 4.65 -22.15
C GLY A 116 4.34 3.25 -22.48
N ASP A 117 4.72 2.66 -23.60
CA ASP A 117 4.27 1.32 -24.00
C ASP A 117 4.87 0.26 -23.09
N VAL A 118 6.15 0.38 -22.74
CA VAL A 118 6.81 -0.52 -21.78
C VAL A 118 6.21 -0.35 -20.40
N HIS A 119 5.94 0.89 -19.98
CA HIS A 119 5.27 1.17 -18.71
C HIS A 119 3.88 0.53 -18.66
N ARG A 120 3.10 0.68 -19.72
CA ARG A 120 1.79 0.04 -19.85
C ARG A 120 1.87 -1.48 -19.78
N LYS A 121 2.84 -2.07 -20.49
CA LYS A 121 3.07 -3.51 -20.45
C LYS A 121 3.39 -3.99 -19.04
N MET A 122 4.22 -3.28 -18.28
CA MET A 122 4.56 -3.63 -16.91
C MET A 122 3.32 -3.61 -16.00
N LEU A 123 2.44 -2.60 -16.16
CA LEU A 123 1.15 -2.55 -15.46
C LEU A 123 0.24 -3.74 -15.83
N ASP A 124 0.13 -4.08 -17.12
CA ASP A 124 -0.66 -5.24 -17.56
C ASP A 124 -0.10 -6.55 -16.98
N ASP A 125 1.22 -6.72 -16.98
CA ASP A 125 1.88 -7.93 -16.48
C ASP A 125 1.65 -8.13 -14.98
N VAL A 126 1.78 -7.07 -14.17
CA VAL A 126 1.53 -7.17 -12.73
C VAL A 126 0.06 -7.45 -12.42
N MET A 127 -0.87 -6.77 -13.10
CA MET A 127 -2.31 -7.03 -12.90
C MET A 127 -2.67 -8.46 -13.27
N ASN A 128 -2.08 -9.00 -14.34
CA ASN A 128 -2.27 -10.39 -14.73
C ASN A 128 -1.66 -11.38 -13.73
N ALA A 129 -0.48 -11.06 -13.16
CA ALA A 129 0.15 -11.88 -12.13
C ALA A 129 -0.71 -11.94 -10.86
N PHE A 130 -1.26 -10.82 -10.40
CA PHE A 130 -2.17 -10.78 -9.27
C PHE A 130 -3.47 -11.55 -9.55
N LYS A 131 -4.10 -11.31 -10.69
CA LYS A 131 -5.32 -12.02 -11.09
C LYS A 131 -5.12 -13.53 -11.13
N LYS A 132 -3.97 -13.98 -11.62
CA LYS A 132 -3.62 -15.40 -11.67
C LYS A 132 -3.56 -16.03 -10.28
N GLU A 133 -2.93 -15.36 -9.31
CA GLU A 133 -2.69 -15.94 -7.98
C GLU A 133 -3.88 -15.72 -7.03
N PHE A 134 -4.55 -14.57 -7.07
CA PHE A 134 -5.70 -14.26 -6.22
C PHE A 134 -7.05 -14.70 -6.82
N GLY A 135 -7.08 -15.18 -8.08
CA GLY A 135 -8.28 -15.70 -8.71
C GLY A 135 -9.35 -14.63 -8.90
N GLY A 136 -10.56 -14.89 -8.38
CA GLY A 136 -11.69 -13.98 -8.48
C GLY A 136 -11.77 -12.93 -7.37
N LEU A 137 -10.78 -12.84 -6.49
CA LEU A 137 -10.74 -11.82 -5.44
C LEU A 137 -10.41 -10.45 -6.06
N PRO A 138 -11.23 -9.40 -5.85
CA PRO A 138 -10.92 -8.08 -6.37
C PRO A 138 -9.57 -7.58 -5.87
N PHE A 139 -8.79 -6.98 -6.75
CA PHE A 139 -7.48 -6.44 -6.44
C PHE A 139 -7.52 -4.91 -6.47
N VAL A 140 -7.13 -4.26 -5.38
CA VAL A 140 -7.10 -2.81 -5.25
C VAL A 140 -5.66 -2.35 -5.02
N THR A 141 -5.26 -1.29 -5.70
CA THR A 141 -3.96 -0.63 -5.50
C THR A 141 -4.12 0.88 -5.42
N VAL A 142 -3.15 1.55 -4.81
CA VAL A 142 -3.02 3.01 -4.78
C VAL A 142 -1.77 3.42 -5.53
N GLU A 143 -1.73 4.63 -6.07
CA GLU A 143 -0.55 5.18 -6.75
C GLU A 143 0.63 5.35 -5.79
N GLY A 144 1.77 4.73 -6.13
CA GLY A 144 3.06 4.99 -5.52
C GLY A 144 3.93 5.90 -6.41
N ASN A 145 5.09 6.34 -5.89
CA ASN A 145 5.96 7.22 -6.67
C ASN A 145 6.66 6.47 -7.83
N HIS A 146 6.89 5.17 -7.70
CA HIS A 146 7.43 4.35 -8.78
C HIS A 146 6.41 4.13 -9.90
N ASP A 147 5.13 4.09 -9.59
CA ASP A 147 4.05 3.83 -10.55
C ASP A 147 3.89 4.94 -11.59
N VAL A 148 4.37 6.14 -11.28
CA VAL A 148 4.30 7.32 -12.17
C VAL A 148 5.67 7.86 -12.58
N ARG A 149 6.73 7.10 -12.31
CA ARG A 149 8.11 7.45 -12.61
C ARG A 149 8.56 6.81 -13.92
N GLY A 150 9.09 7.63 -14.84
CA GLY A 150 9.52 7.23 -16.18
C GLY A 150 8.89 8.07 -17.28
N THR A 151 9.28 7.80 -18.52
CA THR A 151 8.75 8.52 -19.69
C THR A 151 7.28 8.19 -19.91
N ASP A 152 6.43 9.20 -19.93
CA ASP A 152 4.96 9.10 -20.06
C ASP A 152 4.26 8.30 -18.91
N ALA A 153 4.99 7.87 -17.91
CA ALA A 153 4.51 6.98 -16.85
C ALA A 153 3.24 7.50 -16.17
N LYS A 154 3.24 8.76 -15.72
CA LYS A 154 2.09 9.40 -15.10
C LYS A 154 0.85 9.36 -15.99
N LYS A 155 1.00 9.75 -17.26
CA LYS A 155 -0.11 9.72 -18.21
C LYS A 155 -0.67 8.31 -18.38
N VAL A 156 0.21 7.34 -18.58
CA VAL A 156 -0.17 5.95 -18.77
C VAL A 156 -0.88 5.41 -17.54
N TYR A 157 -0.35 5.65 -16.34
CA TYR A 157 -0.97 5.19 -15.08
C TYR A 157 -2.37 5.78 -14.88
N HIS A 158 -2.52 7.12 -15.04
CA HIS A 158 -3.79 7.81 -14.86
C HIS A 158 -4.85 7.45 -15.92
N GLU A 159 -4.45 7.04 -17.11
CA GLU A 159 -5.37 6.54 -18.15
C GLU A 159 -5.74 5.06 -17.92
N TYR A 160 -4.87 4.29 -17.28
CA TYR A 160 -5.00 2.85 -17.13
C TYR A 160 -5.66 2.44 -15.81
N MET A 161 -5.10 2.91 -14.69
CA MET A 161 -5.45 2.36 -13.38
C MET A 161 -6.88 2.64 -12.95
N PRO A 162 -7.49 3.83 -13.18
CA PRO A 162 -8.88 4.04 -12.84
C PRO A 162 -9.84 3.06 -13.52
N LYS A 163 -9.56 2.71 -14.80
CA LYS A 163 -10.35 1.72 -15.54
C LYS A 163 -10.23 0.33 -14.94
N ARG A 164 -9.00 -0.06 -14.56
CA ARG A 164 -8.75 -1.35 -13.91
C ARG A 164 -9.44 -1.43 -12.56
N MET A 165 -9.36 -0.37 -11.74
CA MET A 165 -10.06 -0.32 -10.46
C MET A 165 -11.58 -0.34 -10.64
N SER A 166 -12.10 0.28 -11.70
CA SER A 166 -13.52 0.18 -12.05
C SER A 166 -13.95 -1.26 -12.34
N GLU A 167 -13.13 -2.00 -13.09
CA GLU A 167 -13.38 -3.42 -13.41
C GLU A 167 -13.32 -4.30 -12.16
N GLU A 168 -12.29 -4.11 -11.34
CA GLU A 168 -12.09 -4.89 -10.11
C GLU A 168 -13.20 -4.66 -9.07
N LEU A 169 -13.64 -3.43 -8.90
CA LEU A 169 -14.61 -3.03 -7.90
C LEU A 169 -16.06 -3.00 -8.41
N GLY A 170 -16.27 -3.15 -9.73
CA GLY A 170 -17.60 -3.10 -10.33
C GLY A 170 -18.31 -1.76 -10.18
N MET A 171 -17.55 -0.65 -10.12
CA MET A 171 -18.07 0.70 -9.96
C MET A 171 -17.34 1.68 -10.89
N ASN A 172 -17.94 2.84 -11.17
CA ASN A 172 -17.28 3.85 -12.00
C ASN A 172 -16.21 4.60 -11.19
N ILE A 173 -14.95 4.48 -11.61
CA ILE A 173 -13.79 5.17 -11.04
C ILE A 173 -13.10 5.92 -12.19
N GLU A 174 -13.00 7.23 -12.05
CA GLU A 174 -12.46 8.13 -13.10
C GLU A 174 -11.10 8.72 -12.73
N LYS A 175 -10.73 8.65 -11.43
CA LYS A 175 -9.51 9.26 -10.88
C LYS A 175 -8.71 8.25 -10.07
N THR A 176 -7.44 8.55 -9.81
CA THR A 176 -6.56 7.81 -8.87
C THR A 176 -6.95 8.03 -7.41
N THR A 177 -7.64 9.14 -7.10
CA THR A 177 -8.28 9.40 -5.81
C THR A 177 -9.75 9.01 -5.88
N PHE A 178 -10.17 8.02 -5.09
CA PHE A 178 -11.55 7.50 -5.06
C PHE A 178 -11.85 6.83 -3.71
N TYR A 179 -13.11 6.46 -3.48
CA TYR A 179 -13.46 5.64 -2.33
C TYR A 179 -14.36 4.47 -2.71
N PHE A 180 -14.35 3.45 -1.88
CA PHE A 180 -15.30 2.34 -1.93
C PHE A 180 -15.70 1.90 -0.52
N ASN A 181 -16.72 1.06 -0.41
CA ASN A 181 -17.18 0.57 0.87
C ASN A 181 -17.13 -0.96 0.92
N ILE A 182 -16.75 -1.51 2.07
CA ILE A 182 -17.00 -2.91 2.42
C ILE A 182 -17.98 -2.93 3.57
N GLY A 183 -19.25 -3.24 3.26
CA GLY A 183 -20.34 -3.13 4.23
C GLY A 183 -20.48 -1.71 4.78
N PRO A 184 -20.38 -1.50 6.11
CA PRO A 184 -20.53 -0.18 6.72
C PRO A 184 -19.21 0.63 6.79
N ASP A 185 -18.10 0.09 6.32
CA ASP A 185 -16.78 0.68 6.45
C ASP A 185 -16.36 1.34 5.14
N ALA A 186 -15.73 2.50 5.22
CA ALA A 186 -15.26 3.28 4.08
C ALA A 186 -13.74 3.17 3.90
N PHE A 187 -13.32 3.00 2.66
CA PHE A 187 -11.93 2.94 2.22
C PHE A 187 -11.68 4.08 1.24
N LEU A 188 -10.93 5.08 1.66
CA LEU A 188 -10.56 6.24 0.86
C LEU A 188 -9.16 6.00 0.31
N VAL A 189 -9.05 5.91 -1.00
CA VAL A 189 -7.80 5.72 -1.75
C VAL A 189 -7.31 7.09 -2.19
N LEU A 190 -6.13 7.49 -1.72
CA LEU A 190 -5.58 8.82 -1.92
C LEU A 190 -4.30 8.77 -2.75
N ASP A 191 -4.28 9.48 -3.86
CA ASP A 191 -3.07 9.79 -4.60
C ASP A 191 -2.22 10.78 -3.79
N PHE A 192 -1.08 10.33 -3.25
CA PHE A 192 -0.21 11.20 -2.46
C PHE A 192 0.75 12.04 -3.29
N ASN A 193 1.02 11.62 -4.54
CA ASN A 193 1.88 12.39 -5.44
C ASN A 193 1.16 13.64 -5.97
N HIS A 194 -0.17 13.52 -6.16
CA HIS A 194 -1.03 14.57 -6.72
C HIS A 194 -2.35 14.64 -5.96
N PRO A 195 -2.34 15.06 -4.68
CA PRO A 195 -3.56 15.13 -3.88
C PRO A 195 -4.63 16.02 -4.52
N ASP A 196 -5.84 15.47 -4.66
CA ASP A 196 -7.04 16.22 -5.08
C ASP A 196 -7.86 16.56 -3.84
N ASP A 197 -7.52 17.68 -3.21
CA ASP A 197 -8.12 18.12 -1.94
C ASP A 197 -9.65 18.24 -2.02
N ALA A 198 -10.16 18.71 -3.14
CA ALA A 198 -11.61 18.85 -3.34
C ALA A 198 -12.31 17.48 -3.40
N GLU A 199 -11.71 16.49 -4.06
CA GLU A 199 -12.25 15.15 -4.10
C GLU A 199 -12.14 14.47 -2.73
N ILE A 200 -11.02 14.67 -2.00
CA ILE A 200 -10.86 14.14 -0.64
C ILE A 200 -11.93 14.70 0.30
N GLU A 201 -12.18 16.01 0.27
CA GLU A 201 -13.26 16.64 1.04
C GLU A 201 -14.63 16.05 0.74
N LYS A 202 -14.94 15.89 -0.54
CA LYS A 202 -16.19 15.28 -0.99
C LYS A 202 -16.32 13.85 -0.44
N MET A 203 -15.27 13.02 -0.60
CA MET A 203 -15.26 11.65 -0.09
C MET A 203 -15.46 11.61 1.44
N LEU A 204 -14.82 12.50 2.18
CA LEU A 204 -14.98 12.63 3.62
C LEU A 204 -16.43 12.99 4.00
N GLN A 205 -17.09 13.83 3.22
CA GLN A 205 -18.51 14.15 3.45
C GLN A 205 -19.44 12.98 3.15
N GLU A 206 -19.24 12.32 2.02
CA GLU A 206 -20.07 11.18 1.57
C GLU A 206 -19.93 9.97 2.51
N THR A 207 -18.75 9.79 3.12
CA THR A 207 -18.47 8.67 4.05
C THR A 207 -18.64 9.00 5.52
N ARG A 208 -19.22 10.15 5.87
CA ARG A 208 -19.39 10.62 7.27
C ARG A 208 -20.05 9.60 8.20
N GLY A 209 -20.95 8.77 7.68
CA GLY A 209 -21.66 7.75 8.44
C GLY A 209 -20.98 6.39 8.51
N ALA A 210 -19.77 6.25 8.01
CA ALA A 210 -19.03 4.99 8.03
C ALA A 210 -18.73 4.54 9.47
N ARG A 211 -18.81 3.22 9.72
CA ARG A 211 -18.46 2.64 11.01
C ARG A 211 -16.95 2.78 11.29
N HIS A 212 -16.13 2.50 10.29
CA HIS A 212 -14.70 2.70 10.29
C HIS A 212 -14.28 3.42 9.02
N THR A 213 -13.28 4.27 9.12
CA THR A 213 -12.67 4.98 7.99
C THR A 213 -11.23 4.49 7.83
N PHE A 214 -10.95 3.90 6.69
CA PHE A 214 -9.61 3.51 6.28
C PHE A 214 -9.11 4.50 5.23
N ILE A 215 -7.91 5.00 5.42
CA ILE A 215 -7.19 5.83 4.45
C ILE A 215 -6.12 4.95 3.82
N ILE A 216 -6.18 4.76 2.52
CA ILE A 216 -5.20 4.01 1.75
C ILE A 216 -4.39 5.03 0.96
N THR A 217 -3.12 5.11 1.22
CA THR A 217 -2.19 6.03 0.54
C THR A 217 -0.81 5.37 0.48
N HIS A 218 -0.02 5.65 -0.55
CA HIS A 218 1.32 5.10 -0.57
C HIS A 218 2.24 5.85 0.40
N GLY A 219 2.32 7.17 0.27
CA GLY A 219 3.07 7.99 1.22
C GLY A 219 2.36 8.06 2.58
N PRO A 220 3.08 7.89 3.70
CA PRO A 220 2.49 7.94 5.04
C PRO A 220 1.86 9.31 5.33
N VAL A 221 0.93 9.37 6.29
CA VAL A 221 0.35 10.63 6.79
C VAL A 221 1.28 11.27 7.83
N PHE A 222 2.05 10.47 8.53
CA PHE A 222 3.10 10.93 9.44
C PHE A 222 4.47 10.65 8.84
N PRO A 223 5.41 11.62 8.82
CA PRO A 223 6.77 11.38 8.34
C PRO A 223 7.44 10.28 9.17
N MET A 224 8.23 9.43 8.52
CA MET A 224 8.78 8.23 9.13
C MET A 224 10.25 8.37 9.54
N ASP A 225 11.05 8.99 8.69
CA ASP A 225 12.47 9.20 8.90
C ASP A 225 12.97 10.43 8.14
N GLU A 226 14.22 10.83 8.36
CA GLU A 226 14.78 12.02 7.73
C GLU A 226 14.89 11.91 6.20
N GLN A 227 15.05 10.72 5.65
CA GLN A 227 15.20 10.56 4.21
C GLN A 227 13.86 10.71 3.50
N SER A 228 12.79 10.16 4.08
CA SER A 228 11.44 10.19 3.53
C SER A 228 10.56 11.29 4.12
N CYS A 229 11.11 12.16 4.97
CA CYS A 229 10.34 13.17 5.70
C CYS A 229 9.57 14.17 4.83
N ARG A 230 9.86 14.26 3.54
CA ARG A 230 9.10 15.07 2.57
C ARG A 230 8.34 14.23 1.55
N TRP A 231 8.42 12.93 1.65
CA TRP A 231 7.72 11.99 0.77
C TRP A 231 6.56 11.33 1.51
N PHE A 232 5.68 12.15 2.01
CA PHE A 232 4.48 11.74 2.70
C PHE A 232 3.31 12.62 2.25
N PHE A 233 2.11 12.26 2.64
CA PHE A 233 0.89 12.95 2.22
C PHE A 233 0.95 14.43 2.59
N HIS A 234 0.87 15.33 1.60
CA HIS A 234 1.14 16.77 1.73
C HIS A 234 2.51 17.08 2.36
N GLY A 235 3.53 16.36 1.93
CA GLY A 235 4.90 16.46 2.46
C GLY A 235 5.67 17.73 2.07
N GLY A 236 5.12 18.60 1.22
CA GLY A 236 5.74 19.85 0.83
C GLY A 236 6.03 20.78 2.00
N ALA A 237 7.11 21.60 1.88
CA ALA A 237 7.56 22.49 2.94
C ALA A 237 6.89 23.88 2.91
N ASN A 238 6.15 24.20 1.84
CA ASN A 238 5.48 25.46 1.70
C ASN A 238 4.25 25.59 2.62
N GLU A 239 3.75 26.81 2.78
CA GLU A 239 2.66 27.10 3.69
C GLU A 239 1.34 26.44 3.29
N SER A 240 1.03 26.34 1.99
CA SER A 240 -0.19 25.69 1.52
C SER A 240 -0.19 24.17 1.80
N GLU A 241 0.91 23.48 1.54
CA GLU A 241 1.07 22.06 1.86
C GLU A 241 0.99 21.81 3.37
N THR A 242 1.61 22.71 4.16
CA THR A 242 1.54 22.63 5.62
C THR A 242 0.11 22.80 6.13
N ALA A 243 -0.65 23.74 5.55
CA ALA A 243 -2.04 23.97 5.91
C ALA A 243 -2.92 22.78 5.54
N ALA A 244 -2.79 22.26 4.32
CA ALA A 244 -3.52 21.09 3.84
C ALA A 244 -3.22 19.84 4.70
N ARG A 245 -1.95 19.58 4.99
CA ARG A 245 -1.52 18.48 5.87
C ARG A 245 -2.18 18.55 7.25
N ARG A 246 -2.18 19.72 7.88
CA ARG A 246 -2.81 19.91 9.20
C ARG A 246 -4.32 19.77 9.14
N HIS A 247 -4.94 20.28 8.09
CA HIS A 247 -6.37 20.16 7.88
C HIS A 247 -6.80 18.69 7.74
N PHE A 248 -6.20 17.94 6.82
CA PHE A 248 -6.57 16.53 6.62
C PHE A 248 -6.20 15.66 7.81
N ARG A 249 -5.08 15.92 8.50
CA ARG A 249 -4.77 15.25 9.76
C ARG A 249 -5.89 15.44 10.78
N ALA A 250 -6.41 16.65 10.94
CA ALA A 250 -7.53 16.91 11.84
C ALA A 250 -8.81 16.18 11.42
N GLU A 251 -9.12 16.15 10.13
CA GLU A 251 -10.29 15.43 9.62
C GLU A 251 -10.16 13.91 9.80
N PHE A 252 -8.98 13.35 9.59
CA PHE A 252 -8.72 11.92 9.83
C PHE A 252 -8.76 11.58 11.33
N ALA A 253 -8.20 12.44 12.19
CA ALA A 253 -8.25 12.26 13.64
C ALA A 253 -9.68 12.22 14.18
N LYS A 254 -10.55 13.15 13.78
CA LYS A 254 -11.97 13.19 14.17
C LYS A 254 -12.74 11.91 13.80
N ARG A 255 -12.29 11.21 12.76
CA ARG A 255 -12.87 9.94 12.29
C ARG A 255 -12.23 8.72 12.95
N HIS A 256 -11.21 8.92 13.76
CA HIS A 256 -10.36 7.84 14.27
C HIS A 256 -9.87 6.96 13.13
N ALA A 257 -9.35 7.57 12.07
CA ALA A 257 -8.99 6.87 10.85
C ALA A 257 -7.82 5.89 11.06
N ILE A 258 -7.89 4.79 10.32
CA ILE A 258 -6.77 3.84 10.19
C ILE A 258 -6.14 4.09 8.83
N VAL A 259 -4.86 4.46 8.84
CA VAL A 259 -4.05 4.68 7.63
C VAL A 259 -3.30 3.40 7.30
N LEU A 260 -3.39 2.97 6.06
CA LEU A 260 -2.66 1.85 5.48
C LEU A 260 -1.76 2.41 4.38
N CYS A 261 -0.44 2.30 4.55
CA CYS A 261 0.53 2.91 3.63
C CYS A 261 1.76 2.02 3.41
N GLY A 262 2.64 2.44 2.51
CA GLY A 262 3.91 1.79 2.16
C GLY A 262 5.08 2.77 2.17
N HIS A 263 5.91 2.75 1.13
CA HIS A 263 6.95 3.72 0.80
C HIS A 263 8.31 3.54 1.50
N SER A 264 8.37 3.40 2.81
CA SER A 264 9.67 3.30 3.51
C SER A 264 10.20 1.87 3.62
N HIS A 265 9.50 0.89 3.08
CA HIS A 265 9.85 -0.53 3.13
C HIS A 265 10.01 -1.07 4.56
N ALA A 266 9.32 -0.46 5.51
CA ALA A 266 9.33 -0.86 6.91
C ALA A 266 7.95 -1.32 7.39
N THR A 267 7.92 -2.21 8.36
CA THR A 267 6.71 -2.56 9.11
C THR A 267 6.64 -1.65 10.31
N THR A 268 5.80 -0.62 10.25
CA THR A 268 5.73 0.39 11.30
C THR A 268 4.28 0.62 11.73
N LEU A 269 4.04 0.59 13.03
CA LEU A 269 2.79 1.02 13.62
C LEU A 269 3.03 2.33 14.38
N THR A 270 2.30 3.38 13.98
CA THR A 270 2.32 4.69 14.64
C THR A 270 0.90 5.03 15.07
N GLU A 271 0.69 5.33 16.34
CA GLU A 271 -0.55 5.91 16.83
C GLU A 271 -0.29 7.34 17.30
N TRP A 272 -1.07 8.25 16.77
CA TRP A 272 -1.00 9.66 17.08
C TRP A 272 -2.34 10.17 17.63
N LYS A 273 -2.31 10.92 18.74
CA LYS A 273 -3.47 11.52 19.37
C LYS A 273 -3.34 13.05 19.33
N GLY A 274 -4.31 13.69 18.71
CA GLY A 274 -4.37 15.14 18.57
C GLY A 274 -5.61 15.57 17.78
N ASP A 275 -5.80 16.86 17.62
CA ASP A 275 -6.89 17.47 16.84
C ASP A 275 -8.29 16.91 17.17
N GLY A 276 -8.48 16.47 18.43
CA GLY A 276 -9.76 15.93 18.92
C GLY A 276 -10.00 14.45 18.65
N GLY A 277 -8.99 13.70 18.19
CA GLY A 277 -9.13 12.27 17.89
C GLY A 277 -7.81 11.49 17.88
N ILE A 278 -7.83 10.35 17.23
CA ILE A 278 -6.69 9.43 17.11
C ILE A 278 -6.57 9.01 15.65
N ILE A 279 -5.34 8.92 15.16
CA ILE A 279 -5.02 8.25 13.89
C ILE A 279 -4.09 7.09 14.21
N THR A 280 -4.42 5.91 13.67
CA THR A 280 -3.54 4.74 13.71
C THR A 280 -3.01 4.49 12.31
N GLN A 281 -1.71 4.63 12.10
CA GLN A 281 -1.04 4.38 10.82
C GLN A 281 -0.29 3.06 10.88
N MET A 282 -0.58 2.18 9.93
CA MET A 282 0.19 0.96 9.70
C MET A 282 0.87 1.07 8.35
N GLU A 283 2.17 1.07 8.38
CA GLU A 283 3.03 1.04 7.21
C GLU A 283 3.44 -0.41 6.93
N MET A 284 3.32 -0.79 5.67
CA MET A 284 3.57 -2.14 5.18
C MET A 284 4.96 -2.21 4.58
N SER A 285 5.77 -3.15 5.06
CA SER A 285 7.09 -3.40 4.47
C SER A 285 6.98 -3.93 3.04
N SER A 286 8.01 -3.66 2.26
CA SER A 286 8.15 -4.21 0.92
C SER A 286 8.28 -5.74 0.95
N VAL A 287 7.70 -6.41 -0.05
CA VAL A 287 7.77 -7.88 -0.18
C VAL A 287 8.96 -8.35 -0.99
N TRP A 288 9.52 -7.50 -1.86
CA TRP A 288 10.54 -7.90 -2.84
C TRP A 288 11.97 -7.98 -2.28
N ALA A 289 12.29 -7.16 -1.29
CA ALA A 289 13.70 -6.95 -0.89
C ALA A 289 14.38 -8.20 -0.31
N LYS A 290 13.68 -9.00 0.49
CA LYS A 290 14.19 -10.24 1.10
C LYS A 290 13.04 -11.20 1.37
N PRO A 291 12.51 -11.86 0.35
CA PRO A 291 11.32 -12.69 0.52
C PRO A 291 11.50 -13.89 1.46
N GLU A 292 12.73 -14.35 1.66
CA GLU A 292 13.03 -15.47 2.55
C GLU A 292 13.36 -15.03 3.99
N ALA A 293 13.10 -13.79 4.36
CA ALA A 293 13.35 -13.35 5.74
C ALA A 293 12.47 -14.16 6.72
N ALA A 294 13.10 -14.91 7.55
CA ALA A 294 12.41 -15.83 8.45
C ALA A 294 12.18 -15.23 9.84
N GLU A 295 13.01 -14.30 10.27
CA GLU A 295 13.01 -13.83 11.65
C GLU A 295 12.48 -12.39 11.74
N TYR A 296 11.42 -12.22 12.52
CA TYR A 296 10.90 -10.90 12.85
C TYR A 296 11.80 -10.22 13.88
N LYS A 297 12.35 -9.06 13.51
CA LYS A 297 13.20 -8.26 14.37
C LYS A 297 12.54 -6.91 14.65
N VAL A 298 12.10 -6.73 15.87
CA VAL A 298 11.69 -5.43 16.38
C VAL A 298 12.93 -4.58 16.57
N ILE A 299 12.90 -3.36 16.04
CA ILE A 299 13.96 -2.36 16.24
C ILE A 299 13.64 -1.52 17.47
N THR A 300 12.39 -1.07 17.57
CA THR A 300 11.89 -0.33 18.75
C THR A 300 10.39 -0.51 18.93
N GLU A 301 9.94 -0.40 20.18
CA GLU A 301 8.54 -0.30 20.60
C GLU A 301 8.33 0.90 21.54
N ASP A 302 9.16 1.94 21.43
CA ASP A 302 9.11 3.12 22.28
C ASP A 302 8.59 4.34 21.49
N PRO A 303 7.47 4.98 21.90
CA PRO A 303 6.98 6.21 21.29
C PRO A 303 8.01 7.34 21.22
N LYS A 304 8.95 7.37 22.15
CA LYS A 304 10.01 8.39 22.20
C LYS A 304 11.05 8.24 21.08
N GLU A 305 11.11 7.07 20.48
CA GLU A 305 12.00 6.79 19.37
C GLU A 305 11.43 7.24 18.00
N TYR A 306 10.20 7.75 17.98
CA TYR A 306 9.63 8.35 16.77
C TYR A 306 10.49 9.53 16.30
N GLY A 307 10.87 9.52 15.02
CA GLY A 307 11.73 10.57 14.44
C GLY A 307 13.19 10.54 14.86
N SER A 308 13.60 9.62 15.77
CA SER A 308 15.00 9.49 16.20
C SER A 308 15.87 8.78 15.16
N ARG A 309 15.24 8.10 14.19
CA ARG A 309 15.96 7.32 13.20
C ARG A 309 16.42 8.20 12.08
N ARG A 310 17.71 8.38 12.06
CA ARG A 310 18.43 9.01 10.97
C ARG A 310 19.00 7.89 10.10
N MET A 311 18.62 7.86 8.83
CA MET A 311 19.34 7.03 7.89
C MET A 311 20.79 7.49 7.91
N GLY A 312 21.73 6.56 7.98
CA GLY A 312 23.16 6.86 8.09
C GLY A 312 23.79 7.61 6.89
N MET A 313 22.96 8.10 5.97
CA MET A 313 23.35 8.93 4.85
C MET A 313 23.48 10.38 5.33
N LYS A 314 24.65 10.95 5.17
CA LYS A 314 24.92 12.38 5.47
C LYS A 314 24.61 13.30 4.29
N THR A 315 24.44 12.75 3.12
CA THR A 315 24.20 13.50 1.87
C THR A 315 23.18 12.76 1.01
N MET A 316 22.36 13.54 0.33
CA MET A 316 21.48 13.03 -0.72
C MET A 316 22.33 12.41 -1.86
N PRO A 317 21.74 11.55 -2.70
CA PRO A 317 22.42 10.97 -3.84
C PRO A 317 23.07 11.97 -4.80
N ASP A 318 22.60 13.19 -4.90
CA ASP A 318 23.18 14.27 -5.70
C ASP A 318 24.34 15.02 -5.00
N GLY A 319 24.75 14.57 -3.81
CA GLY A 319 25.79 15.17 -3.00
C GLY A 319 25.34 16.37 -2.14
N SER A 320 24.08 16.78 -2.22
CA SER A 320 23.54 17.83 -1.35
C SER A 320 23.40 17.32 0.10
N PRO A 321 23.57 18.17 1.11
CA PRO A 321 23.34 17.76 2.50
C PRO A 321 21.87 17.40 2.72
N ILE A 322 21.62 16.36 3.50
CA ILE A 322 20.27 16.05 3.98
C ILE A 322 19.83 17.22 4.87
N LYS A 323 18.66 17.75 4.59
CA LYS A 323 18.07 18.81 5.40
C LYS A 323 17.77 18.30 6.80
N ASP A 324 18.06 19.12 7.79
CA ASP A 324 17.57 18.88 9.15
C ASP A 324 16.07 19.15 9.20
N GLU A 325 15.29 18.09 9.35
CA GLU A 325 13.83 18.13 9.43
C GLU A 325 13.33 17.87 10.87
N SER A 326 14.20 18.03 11.86
CA SER A 326 13.86 17.81 13.29
C SER A 326 12.58 18.54 13.70
N ALA A 327 12.42 19.78 13.26
CA ALA A 327 11.23 20.58 13.55
C ALA A 327 9.92 19.95 13.01
N LEU A 328 9.99 19.20 11.90
CA LEU A 328 8.84 18.48 11.39
C LEU A 328 8.42 17.35 12.32
N PHE A 329 9.38 16.57 12.81
CA PHE A 329 9.10 15.48 13.77
C PHE A 329 8.63 16.03 15.13
N GLU A 330 9.17 17.17 15.58
CA GLU A 330 8.75 17.84 16.79
C GLU A 330 7.27 18.26 16.76
N GLU A 331 6.70 18.51 15.58
CA GLU A 331 5.25 18.78 15.42
C GLU A 331 4.39 17.59 15.81
N TYR A 332 4.86 16.38 15.51
CA TYR A 332 4.06 15.15 15.73
C TYR A 332 4.38 14.44 17.04
N LEU A 333 5.63 14.49 17.48
CA LEU A 333 6.13 13.74 18.64
C LEU A 333 5.27 13.87 19.90
N PRO A 334 4.74 15.07 20.27
CA PRO A 334 3.90 15.20 21.47
C PRO A 334 2.60 14.38 21.41
N GLY A 335 2.12 14.06 20.22
CA GLY A 335 0.92 13.27 20.01
C GLY A 335 1.16 11.76 19.81
N ILE A 336 2.41 11.33 19.64
CA ILE A 336 2.72 9.92 19.43
C ILE A 336 2.51 9.15 20.74
N THR A 337 1.53 8.26 20.72
CA THR A 337 1.17 7.40 21.87
C THR A 337 1.68 5.98 21.73
N ARG A 338 1.95 5.55 20.50
CA ARG A 338 2.48 4.22 20.18
C ARG A 338 3.39 4.29 18.96
N TYR A 339 4.53 3.65 19.02
CA TYR A 339 5.46 3.53 17.90
C TYR A 339 6.16 2.18 17.94
N ILE A 340 6.01 1.39 16.88
CA ILE A 340 6.65 0.10 16.69
C ILE A 340 7.29 0.12 15.33
N HIS A 341 8.55 -0.28 15.24
CA HIS A 341 9.29 -0.24 13.98
C HIS A 341 10.12 -1.50 13.75
N SER A 342 10.06 -2.02 12.51
CA SER A 342 10.79 -3.19 12.06
C SER A 342 11.09 -3.08 10.56
N TYR A 343 12.25 -3.56 10.14
CA TYR A 343 12.59 -3.72 8.71
C TYR A 343 12.32 -5.13 8.19
N THR A 344 11.65 -5.99 8.97
CA THR A 344 11.32 -7.33 8.49
C THR A 344 10.29 -7.24 7.37
N PRO A 345 10.60 -7.74 6.17
CA PRO A 345 9.66 -7.79 5.06
C PRO A 345 8.58 -8.85 5.31
N GLY A 346 7.43 -8.69 4.69
CA GLY A 346 6.36 -9.68 4.80
C GLY A 346 5.06 -9.27 4.14
N SER A 347 4.03 -10.03 4.43
CA SER A 347 2.66 -9.77 4.00
C SER A 347 1.72 -9.67 5.19
N PHE A 348 0.53 -9.14 4.95
CA PHE A 348 -0.37 -8.76 6.02
C PHE A 348 -1.78 -9.27 5.77
N LYS A 349 -2.54 -9.51 6.84
CA LYS A 349 -3.97 -9.76 6.78
C LYS A 349 -4.68 -8.86 7.78
N LEU A 350 -5.43 -7.90 7.28
CA LEU A 350 -6.29 -7.03 8.08
C LEU A 350 -7.57 -7.79 8.42
N ASN A 351 -7.92 -7.83 9.68
CA ASN A 351 -9.17 -8.40 10.18
C ASN A 351 -10.03 -7.28 10.76
N VAL A 352 -11.21 -7.09 10.20
CA VAL A 352 -12.12 -6.01 10.57
C VAL A 352 -13.36 -6.57 11.22
N GLY A 353 -13.57 -6.19 12.47
CA GLY A 353 -14.78 -6.44 13.21
C GLY A 353 -15.47 -5.15 13.65
N PRO A 354 -16.66 -5.22 14.25
CA PRO A 354 -17.40 -4.03 14.67
C PRO A 354 -16.69 -3.18 15.73
N LYS A 355 -15.85 -3.80 16.56
CA LYS A 355 -15.16 -3.14 17.70
C LYS A 355 -13.65 -3.35 17.70
N HIS A 356 -13.18 -4.41 17.04
CA HIS A 356 -11.79 -4.79 17.04
C HIS A 356 -11.27 -4.84 15.60
N ILE A 357 -10.18 -4.19 15.37
CA ILE A 357 -9.46 -4.19 14.08
C ILE A 357 -8.03 -4.57 14.38
N THR A 358 -7.58 -5.65 13.75
CA THR A 358 -6.22 -6.15 13.91
C THR A 358 -5.57 -6.36 12.55
N ILE A 359 -4.25 -6.34 12.53
CA ILE A 359 -3.49 -6.75 11.37
C ILE A 359 -2.52 -7.86 11.76
N ASP A 360 -2.64 -9.00 11.11
CA ASP A 360 -1.74 -10.11 11.25
C ASP A 360 -0.57 -9.94 10.27
N PHE A 361 0.65 -10.05 10.77
CA PHE A 361 1.88 -9.96 10.01
C PHE A 361 2.50 -11.36 9.83
N TYR A 362 2.95 -11.63 8.62
CA TYR A 362 3.59 -12.86 8.19
C TYR A 362 4.97 -12.53 7.63
N ALA A 363 6.01 -12.77 8.40
CA ALA A 363 7.38 -12.41 8.03
C ALA A 363 7.89 -13.22 6.83
N GLY A 364 8.46 -12.55 5.86
CA GLY A 364 9.01 -13.14 4.64
C GLY A 364 7.98 -13.98 3.89
N ASP A 365 8.33 -15.22 3.56
CA ASP A 365 7.46 -16.20 2.91
C ASP A 365 6.76 -17.17 3.92
N SER A 366 6.72 -16.82 5.18
CA SER A 366 6.10 -17.64 6.23
C SER A 366 4.60 -17.84 6.00
N THR A 367 4.12 -19.06 6.28
CA THR A 367 2.69 -19.37 6.36
C THR A 367 2.13 -19.18 7.76
N PHE A 368 3.00 -19.00 8.73
CA PHE A 368 2.61 -18.83 10.12
C PHE A 368 2.58 -17.35 10.46
N LYS A 369 1.52 -16.95 11.14
CA LYS A 369 1.41 -15.63 11.69
C LYS A 369 2.54 -15.35 12.66
N THR A 370 3.28 -14.28 12.40
CA THR A 370 4.44 -13.89 13.22
C THR A 370 4.04 -12.96 14.35
N ARG A 371 3.15 -12.00 14.04
CA ARG A 371 2.69 -11.00 15.00
C ARG A 371 1.27 -10.54 14.65
N THR A 372 0.53 -10.11 15.67
CA THR A 372 -0.72 -9.36 15.51
C THR A 372 -0.54 -7.95 16.07
N PHE A 373 -0.92 -6.95 15.29
CA PHE A 373 -1.00 -5.56 15.73
C PHE A 373 -2.47 -5.21 15.95
N GLU A 374 -2.79 -4.69 17.14
CA GLU A 374 -4.10 -4.11 17.42
C GLU A 374 -4.13 -2.69 16.84
N LEU A 375 -5.11 -2.41 15.98
CA LEU A 375 -5.29 -1.09 15.39
C LEU A 375 -6.44 -0.32 16.04
N ARG A 376 -7.42 -1.07 16.61
CA ARG A 376 -8.55 -0.55 17.38
C ARG A 376 -9.14 -1.61 18.28
#